data_a9847ee66bfd35e1a8c7b0a231a046a8
#
_entry.id   a9847ee66bfd35e1a8c7b0a231a046a8
#
_cell.length_a   1.000
_cell.length_b   1.000
_cell.length_c   1.000
_cell.angle_alpha   90.00
_cell.angle_beta   90.00
_cell.angle_gamma   90.00
#
_symmetry.space_group_name_H-M   'P 1'
#
loop_
_entity.id
_entity.type
_entity.pdbx_description
1 polymer ?
#
loop_
_entity_poly.entity_id
_entity_poly.type
_entity_poly.pdbx_seq_one_letter_code
_entity_poly.pdbx_strand_id
1 'polypeptide(L)'
;MKSPFADREAVLKHEPATVKFRGETYKYVYHFYECPETHERFTTTELDEENVGQVYDQYREKYGIPSPKEIEQTKACYGLSNAKIAMILGFGENQIANYIDGEVPSNSNGNTLAVIHNPAVMEAGL
;
A
#
# COMPACT_ATOMS: atom_id res chain seq x y z
N MET A 1 12.30 -2.39 -21.16
CA MET A 1 13.21 -3.16 -20.31
C MET A 1 13.69 -4.40 -21.07
N LYS A 2 14.97 -4.67 -21.03
CA LYS A 2 15.51 -5.87 -21.70
C LYS A 2 15.16 -7.14 -20.93
N SER A 3 14.80 -8.19 -21.69
CA SER A 3 14.54 -9.49 -21.10
C SER A 3 15.81 -10.11 -20.52
N PRO A 4 15.77 -10.67 -19.30
CA PRO A 4 16.92 -11.42 -18.77
C PRO A 4 17.10 -12.78 -19.44
N PHE A 5 16.14 -13.23 -20.26
CA PHE A 5 16.14 -14.56 -20.89
C PHE A 5 16.61 -14.54 -22.33
N ALA A 6 16.61 -13.37 -22.98
CA ALA A 6 17.04 -13.21 -24.37
C ALA A 6 17.49 -11.77 -24.60
N ASP A 7 18.31 -11.55 -25.64
CA ASP A 7 18.82 -10.22 -25.99
C ASP A 7 17.78 -9.42 -26.77
N ARG A 8 16.60 -9.25 -26.17
CA ARG A 8 15.49 -8.47 -26.72
C ARG A 8 14.77 -7.69 -25.62
N GLU A 9 14.09 -6.63 -26.03
CA GLU A 9 13.21 -5.89 -25.13
C GLU A 9 12.05 -6.77 -24.69
N ALA A 10 11.82 -6.84 -23.38
CA ALA A 10 10.65 -7.50 -22.83
C ALA A 10 9.41 -6.62 -23.06
N VAL A 11 8.27 -7.27 -23.24
CA VAL A 11 7.00 -6.59 -23.46
C VAL A 11 6.24 -6.52 -22.15
N LEU A 12 5.79 -5.32 -21.78
CA LEU A 12 4.93 -5.13 -20.62
C LEU A 12 3.52 -5.63 -20.95
N LYS A 13 3.03 -6.56 -20.16
CA LYS A 13 1.71 -7.15 -20.31
C LYS A 13 0.92 -7.08 -19.03
N HIS A 14 -0.37 -7.32 -19.11
CA HIS A 14 -1.24 -7.39 -17.95
C HIS A 14 -2.34 -8.40 -18.20
N GLU A 15 -2.86 -8.99 -17.11
CA GLU A 15 -3.97 -9.92 -17.16
C GLU A 15 -4.78 -9.87 -15.86
N PRO A 16 -6.08 -10.23 -15.90
CA PRO A 16 -6.87 -10.33 -14.67
C PRO A 16 -6.32 -11.42 -13.77
N ALA A 17 -6.26 -11.14 -12.47
CA ALA A 17 -5.81 -12.10 -11.47
C ALA A 17 -6.62 -11.94 -10.19
N THR A 18 -6.52 -12.94 -9.32
CA THR A 18 -7.14 -12.90 -7.99
C THR A 18 -6.14 -13.37 -6.95
N VAL A 19 -6.30 -12.86 -5.74
CA VAL A 19 -5.45 -13.23 -4.61
C VAL A 19 -6.27 -13.16 -3.33
N LYS A 20 -5.92 -14.01 -2.36
CA LYS A 20 -6.47 -13.91 -1.01
C LYS A 20 -5.57 -13.03 -0.14
N PHE A 21 -6.19 -12.08 0.55
CA PHE A 21 -5.51 -11.24 1.53
C PHE A 21 -6.40 -11.13 2.77
N ARG A 22 -5.85 -11.53 3.91
CA ARG A 22 -6.56 -11.56 5.20
C ARG A 22 -7.91 -12.28 5.12
N GLY A 23 -7.94 -13.42 4.42
CA GLY A 23 -9.12 -14.27 4.30
C GLY A 23 -10.14 -13.84 3.26
N GLU A 24 -9.90 -12.76 2.55
CA GLU A 24 -10.80 -12.25 1.50
C GLU A 24 -10.14 -12.32 0.14
N THR A 25 -10.94 -12.56 -0.90
CA THR A 25 -10.45 -12.64 -2.27
C THR A 25 -10.60 -11.30 -2.96
N TYR A 26 -9.52 -10.83 -3.59
CA TYR A 26 -9.48 -9.56 -4.32
C TYR A 26 -9.12 -9.81 -5.77
N LYS A 27 -9.79 -9.08 -6.67
CA LYS A 27 -9.46 -9.07 -8.09
C LYS A 27 -8.54 -7.88 -8.36
N TYR A 28 -7.52 -8.10 -9.18
CA TYR A 28 -6.59 -7.06 -9.55
C TYR A 28 -6.05 -7.31 -10.94
N VAL A 29 -5.34 -6.34 -11.50
CA VAL A 29 -4.68 -6.47 -12.80
C VAL A 29 -3.21 -6.79 -12.54
N TYR A 30 -2.80 -8.00 -12.91
CA TYR A 30 -1.42 -8.45 -12.74
C TYR A 30 -0.58 -7.91 -13.89
N HIS A 31 0.41 -7.08 -13.56
CA HIS A 31 1.36 -6.50 -14.51
C HIS A 31 2.67 -7.28 -14.48
N PHE A 32 3.17 -7.62 -15.65
CA PHE A 32 4.40 -8.40 -15.78
C PHE A 32 5.07 -8.11 -17.11
N TYR A 33 6.36 -8.45 -17.19
CA TYR A 33 7.09 -8.46 -18.45
C TYR A 33 7.14 -9.88 -19.02
N GLU A 34 7.07 -9.98 -20.33
CA GLU A 34 7.21 -11.28 -21.01
C GLU A 34 8.29 -11.19 -22.08
N CYS A 35 9.18 -12.17 -22.09
CA CYS A 35 10.19 -12.29 -23.14
C CYS A 35 9.52 -12.71 -24.45
N PRO A 36 9.66 -11.94 -25.57
CA PRO A 36 8.97 -12.27 -26.81
C PRO A 36 9.49 -13.56 -27.47
N GLU A 37 10.70 -14.01 -27.15
CA GLU A 37 11.26 -15.25 -27.72
C GLU A 37 10.92 -16.49 -26.90
N THR A 38 11.13 -16.42 -25.58
CA THR A 38 10.95 -17.59 -24.71
C THR A 38 9.58 -17.66 -24.07
N HIS A 39 8.81 -16.56 -24.10
CA HIS A 39 7.52 -16.40 -23.43
C HIS A 39 7.61 -16.54 -21.91
N GLU A 40 8.81 -16.44 -21.35
CA GLU A 40 8.99 -16.45 -19.90
C GLU A 40 8.55 -15.12 -19.31
N ARG A 41 7.94 -15.18 -18.15
CA ARG A 41 7.40 -14.01 -17.45
C ARG A 41 8.29 -13.65 -16.27
N PHE A 42 8.39 -12.36 -16.01
CA PHE A 42 9.09 -11.85 -14.84
C PHE A 42 8.52 -10.52 -14.41
N THR A 43 8.81 -10.13 -13.18
CA THR A 43 8.40 -8.84 -12.66
C THR A 43 9.63 -8.08 -12.15
N THR A 44 9.43 -6.81 -11.85
CA THR A 44 10.42 -5.97 -11.19
C THR A 44 9.87 -5.57 -9.83
N THR A 45 10.70 -4.98 -8.98
CA THR A 45 10.25 -4.47 -7.69
C THR A 45 9.12 -3.46 -7.87
N GLU A 46 9.23 -2.58 -8.86
CA GLU A 46 8.20 -1.58 -9.15
C GLU A 46 6.86 -2.23 -9.55
N LEU A 47 6.90 -3.27 -10.38
CA LEU A 47 5.68 -3.99 -10.77
C LEU A 47 5.09 -4.78 -9.61
N ASP A 48 5.93 -5.39 -8.77
CA ASP A 48 5.47 -6.11 -7.59
C ASP A 48 4.75 -5.18 -6.63
N GLU A 49 5.29 -3.99 -6.40
CA GLU A 49 4.66 -2.97 -5.56
C GLU A 49 3.33 -2.49 -6.15
N GLU A 50 3.27 -2.28 -7.46
CA GLU A 50 2.04 -1.90 -8.15
C GLU A 50 0.98 -2.99 -8.04
N ASN A 51 1.34 -4.24 -8.27
CA ASN A 51 0.42 -5.36 -8.19
C ASN A 51 -0.15 -5.53 -6.78
N VAL A 52 0.71 -5.53 -5.78
CA VAL A 52 0.30 -5.65 -4.38
C VAL A 52 -0.46 -4.41 -3.92
N GLY A 53 -0.05 -3.23 -4.38
CA GLY A 53 -0.70 -1.97 -4.02
C GLY A 53 -2.17 -1.92 -4.39
N GLN A 54 -2.56 -2.51 -5.52
CA GLN A 54 -3.96 -2.59 -5.93
C GLN A 54 -4.81 -3.34 -4.89
N VAL A 55 -4.29 -4.44 -4.37
CA VAL A 55 -4.98 -5.26 -3.36
C VAL A 55 -5.07 -4.50 -2.02
N TYR A 56 -3.97 -3.91 -1.61
CA TYR A 56 -3.92 -3.14 -0.35
C TYR A 56 -4.84 -1.93 -0.40
N ASP A 57 -4.91 -1.23 -1.52
CA ASP A 57 -5.80 -0.09 -1.70
C ASP A 57 -7.27 -0.50 -1.60
N GLN A 58 -7.64 -1.63 -2.20
CA GLN A 58 -9.00 -2.17 -2.09
C GLN A 58 -9.35 -2.51 -0.64
N TYR A 59 -8.42 -3.11 0.09
CA TYR A 59 -8.62 -3.44 1.50
C TYR A 59 -8.81 -2.18 2.34
N ARG A 60 -7.94 -1.18 2.16
CA ARG A 60 -8.03 0.10 2.87
C ARG A 60 -9.37 0.79 2.60
N GLU A 61 -9.78 0.84 1.34
CA GLU A 61 -11.05 1.44 0.95
C GLU A 61 -12.24 0.71 1.58
N LYS A 62 -12.21 -0.61 1.55
CA LYS A 62 -13.30 -1.43 2.11
C LYS A 62 -13.49 -1.21 3.61
N TYR A 63 -12.41 -1.07 4.36
CA TYR A 63 -12.44 -0.94 5.81
C TYR A 63 -12.25 0.49 6.31
N GLY A 64 -12.19 1.46 5.40
CA GLY A 64 -12.03 2.86 5.78
C GLY A 64 -10.68 3.19 6.40
N ILE A 65 -9.64 2.47 6.05
CA ILE A 65 -8.30 2.66 6.58
C ILE A 65 -7.58 3.74 5.75
N PRO A 66 -6.97 4.76 6.38
CA PRO A 66 -6.22 5.77 5.64
C PRO A 66 -5.05 5.19 4.86
N SER A 67 -4.81 5.74 3.67
CA SER A 67 -3.64 5.39 2.85
C SER A 67 -2.35 5.93 3.48
N PRO A 68 -1.17 5.44 3.06
CA PRO A 68 0.09 6.00 3.52
C PRO A 68 0.18 7.53 3.36
N LYS A 69 -0.30 8.04 2.22
CA LYS A 69 -0.32 9.48 1.96
C LYS A 69 -1.23 10.22 2.95
N GLU A 70 -2.39 9.65 3.26
CA GLU A 70 -3.31 10.24 4.22
C GLU A 70 -2.75 10.23 5.64
N ILE A 71 -1.99 9.19 6.00
CA ILE A 71 -1.29 9.13 7.30
C ILE A 71 -0.24 10.24 7.38
N GLU A 72 0.52 10.46 6.30
CA GLU A 72 1.48 11.55 6.25
C GLU A 72 0.82 12.92 6.38
N GLN A 73 -0.33 13.10 5.74
CA GLN A 73 -1.10 14.34 5.84
C GLN A 73 -1.57 14.58 7.28
N THR A 74 -2.05 13.53 7.95
CA THR A 74 -2.46 13.61 9.35
C THR A 74 -1.29 14.01 10.25
N LYS A 75 -0.15 13.35 10.06
CA LYS A 75 1.07 13.66 10.81
C LYS A 75 1.50 15.12 10.61
N ALA A 76 1.50 15.59 9.38
CA ALA A 76 1.85 16.97 9.07
C ALA A 76 0.87 17.97 9.68
N CYS A 77 -0.43 17.63 9.67
CA CYS A 77 -1.47 18.48 10.24
C CYS A 77 -1.28 18.69 11.74
N TYR A 78 -0.91 17.62 12.47
CA TYR A 78 -0.65 17.71 13.91
C TYR A 78 0.77 18.17 14.24
N GLY A 79 1.66 18.24 13.26
CA GLY A 79 3.05 18.66 13.47
C GLY A 79 3.87 17.70 14.32
N LEU A 80 3.61 16.40 14.22
CA LEU A 80 4.24 15.40 15.07
C LEU A 80 5.21 14.52 14.26
N SER A 81 6.25 14.00 14.95
CA SER A 81 7.12 12.98 14.37
C SER A 81 6.42 11.61 14.37
N ASN A 82 6.96 10.67 13.59
CA ASN A 82 6.42 9.30 13.55
C ASN A 82 6.42 8.66 14.95
N ALA A 83 7.51 8.77 15.68
CA ALA A 83 7.62 8.21 17.02
C ALA A 83 6.63 8.85 17.99
N LYS A 84 6.45 10.16 17.89
CA LYS A 84 5.56 10.91 18.80
C LYS A 84 4.09 10.52 18.58
N ILE A 85 3.65 10.46 17.32
CA ILE A 85 2.26 10.08 17.04
C ILE A 85 2.00 8.62 17.38
N ALA A 86 2.96 7.73 17.16
CA ALA A 86 2.85 6.32 17.58
C ALA A 86 2.68 6.21 19.09
N MET A 87 3.46 6.97 19.85
CA MET A 87 3.37 6.97 21.31
C MET A 87 2.00 7.45 21.79
N ILE A 88 1.49 8.53 21.21
CA ILE A 88 0.18 9.10 21.58
C ILE A 88 -0.94 8.12 21.29
N LEU A 89 -0.87 7.39 20.18
CA LEU A 89 -1.90 6.44 19.76
C LEU A 89 -1.75 5.07 20.42
N GLY A 90 -0.68 4.85 21.18
CA GLY A 90 -0.43 3.55 21.78
C GLY A 90 0.09 2.49 20.82
N PHE A 91 0.67 2.91 19.70
CA PHE A 91 1.25 2.02 18.70
C PHE A 91 2.72 1.70 19.05
N GLY A 92 3.24 0.62 18.46
CA GLY A 92 4.66 0.34 18.55
C GLY A 92 5.50 1.43 17.91
N GLU A 93 6.74 1.58 18.37
CA GLU A 93 7.63 2.70 18.02
C GLU A 93 7.76 2.94 16.51
N ASN A 94 7.83 1.85 15.73
CA ASN A 94 8.06 1.95 14.28
C ASN A 94 6.80 1.76 13.44
N GLN A 95 5.64 1.60 14.05
CA GLN A 95 4.42 1.26 13.30
C GLN A 95 3.98 2.37 12.35
N ILE A 96 4.06 3.62 12.75
CA ILE A 96 3.67 4.73 11.87
C ILE A 96 4.57 4.79 10.63
N ALA A 97 5.88 4.64 10.83
CA ALA A 97 6.83 4.59 9.71
C ALA A 97 6.52 3.42 8.77
N ASN A 98 6.21 2.25 9.31
CA ASN A 98 5.85 1.07 8.53
C ASN A 98 4.57 1.30 7.72
N TYR A 99 3.56 1.94 8.30
CA TYR A 99 2.30 2.24 7.60
C TYR A 99 2.52 3.24 6.47
N ILE A 100 3.37 4.24 6.67
CA ILE A 100 3.74 5.20 5.63
C ILE A 100 4.50 4.50 4.51
N ASP A 101 5.31 3.49 4.83
CA ASP A 101 6.04 2.69 3.85
C ASP A 101 5.16 1.67 3.11
N GLY A 102 3.91 1.50 3.50
CA GLY A 102 2.96 0.69 2.76
C GLY A 102 2.37 -0.50 3.50
N GLU A 103 2.80 -0.77 4.74
CA GLU A 103 2.19 -1.83 5.55
C GLU A 103 0.72 -1.50 5.81
N VAL A 104 -0.15 -2.49 5.66
CA VAL A 104 -1.58 -2.30 5.92
C VAL A 104 -1.84 -2.47 7.42
N PRO A 105 -2.38 -1.44 8.10
CA PRO A 105 -2.70 -1.55 9.53
C PRO A 105 -3.70 -2.67 9.82
N SER A 106 -3.71 -3.16 11.06
CA SER A 106 -4.80 -3.98 11.56
C SER A 106 -6.09 -3.15 11.54
N ASN A 107 -7.24 -3.81 11.60
CA ASN A 107 -8.53 -3.09 11.62
C ASN A 107 -8.62 -2.15 12.83
N SER A 108 -8.11 -2.58 13.99
CA SER A 108 -8.09 -1.76 15.18
C SER A 108 -7.25 -0.48 15.01
N ASN A 109 -6.00 -0.64 14.56
CA ASN A 109 -5.12 0.49 14.33
C ASN A 109 -5.61 1.36 13.17
N GLY A 110 -6.14 0.72 12.12
CA GLY A 110 -6.73 1.43 10.99
C GLY A 110 -7.90 2.30 11.39
N ASN A 111 -8.77 1.81 12.26
CA ASN A 111 -9.90 2.57 12.77
C ASN A 111 -9.44 3.78 13.59
N THR A 112 -8.42 3.61 14.43
CA THR A 112 -7.83 4.71 15.20
C THR A 112 -7.27 5.79 14.27
N LEU A 113 -6.54 5.38 13.24
CA LEU A 113 -6.00 6.31 12.24
C LEU A 113 -7.10 7.03 11.47
N ALA A 114 -8.18 6.32 11.13
CA ALA A 114 -9.32 6.92 10.43
C ALA A 114 -9.99 8.01 11.27
N VAL A 115 -10.12 7.80 12.57
CA VAL A 115 -10.71 8.78 13.47
C VAL A 115 -9.87 10.06 13.51
N ILE A 116 -8.57 9.96 13.68
CA ILE A 116 -7.69 11.14 13.76
C ILE A 116 -7.51 11.83 12.41
N HIS A 117 -7.70 11.10 11.31
CA HIS A 117 -7.62 11.67 9.96
C HIS A 117 -8.91 12.42 9.58
N ASN A 118 -10.00 12.23 10.33
CA ASN A 118 -11.26 12.89 10.05
C ASN A 118 -11.08 14.41 10.10
N PRO A 119 -11.52 15.17 9.05
CA PRO A 119 -11.34 16.62 9.01
C PRO A 119 -11.91 17.35 10.23
N ALA A 120 -13.05 16.90 10.75
CA ALA A 120 -13.67 17.52 11.93
C ALA A 120 -12.78 17.35 13.17
N VAL A 121 -12.14 16.19 13.34
CA VAL A 121 -11.23 15.94 14.46
C VAL A 121 -9.96 16.76 14.29
N MET A 122 -9.38 16.79 13.08
CA MET A 122 -8.18 17.56 12.82
C MET A 122 -8.38 19.05 13.03
N GLU A 123 -9.52 19.60 12.62
CA GLU A 123 -9.84 21.03 12.83
C GLU A 123 -10.03 21.34 14.32
N ALA A 124 -10.71 20.46 15.06
CA ALA A 124 -10.97 20.66 16.48
C ALA A 124 -9.73 20.39 17.35
N GLY A 125 -8.85 19.51 16.90
CA GLY A 125 -7.66 19.11 17.64
C GLY A 125 -6.46 20.03 17.50
N LEU A 126 -6.53 20.99 16.60
CA LEU A 126 -5.50 21.99 16.37
C LEU A 126 -5.85 23.33 17.04
#